data_7e3093b7749888f06c94bf152323e093
#
_entry.id   7e3093b7749888f06c94bf152323e093
#
_cell.length_a   1.000
_cell.length_b   1.000
_cell.length_c   1.000
_cell.angle_alpha   90.00
_cell.angle_beta   90.00
_cell.angle_gamma   90.00
#
_symmetry.space_group_name_H-M   'P 1'
#
loop_
_entity.id
_entity.type
_entity.pdbx_description
1 polymer ?
#
loop_
_entity_poly.entity_id
_entity_poly.type
_entity_poly.pdbx_seq_one_letter_code
_entity_poly.pdbx_strand_id
1 'polypeptide(L)'
;RFVQRLAAAEEPGSLLRTATSNGDSGPIQLDINAIQKIMPHRYPFLLIDRILSLEADRVVGIKNVTINEPFFAGHFPGHPIMPAVLIIEAMAQCGGVLLLNTVERPKDKLVYFMGINNAKFRKPVRPGDQLRFELTLLRLKSRICKMEGKAYVDGDLVAEAELLSSIVERSP
;
A
#
# COMPACT_ATOMS: atom_id res chain seq x y z
N ARG A 1 -11.59 6.14 -25.13
CA ARG A 1 -12.02 4.76 -24.72
C ARG A 1 -11.47 4.39 -23.32
N PHE A 2 -10.23 4.72 -23.00
CA PHE A 2 -9.62 4.44 -21.67
C PHE A 2 -10.27 5.27 -20.53
N VAL A 3 -10.50 6.55 -20.79
CA VAL A 3 -11.15 7.48 -19.82
C VAL A 3 -12.62 7.11 -19.56
N GLN A 4 -13.34 6.61 -20.58
CA GLN A 4 -14.73 6.16 -20.42
C GLN A 4 -14.86 4.88 -19.59
N ARG A 5 -13.85 3.98 -19.60
CA ARG A 5 -13.84 2.79 -18.74
C ARG A 5 -13.60 3.12 -17.25
N LEU A 6 -12.82 4.17 -16.98
CA LEU A 6 -12.59 4.62 -15.59
C LEU A 6 -13.82 5.33 -15.01
N ALA A 7 -14.62 6.00 -15.84
CA ALA A 7 -15.84 6.69 -15.38
C ALA A 7 -17.00 5.72 -15.04
N ALA A 8 -16.98 4.49 -15.58
CA ALA A 8 -18.02 3.48 -15.32
C ALA A 8 -17.74 2.62 -14.06
N ALA A 9 -16.54 2.72 -13.45
CA ALA A 9 -16.17 1.96 -12.24
C ALA A 9 -16.43 2.80 -10.99
N GLU A 10 -17.68 3.00 -10.62
CA GLU A 10 -18.05 3.78 -9.43
C GLU A 10 -17.83 3.03 -8.10
N GLU A 11 -17.59 1.71 -8.12
CA GLU A 11 -17.41 0.88 -6.93
C GLU A 11 -16.02 0.22 -6.91
N PRO A 12 -15.11 0.58 -5.95
CA PRO A 12 -13.77 0.00 -5.86
C PRO A 12 -13.76 -1.53 -5.65
N GLY A 13 -14.76 -2.08 -4.98
CA GLY A 13 -14.97 -3.53 -4.86
C GLY A 13 -15.28 -4.23 -6.18
N SER A 14 -15.56 -3.48 -7.26
CA SER A 14 -15.82 -4.03 -8.59
C SER A 14 -14.54 -4.23 -9.42
N LEU A 15 -13.40 -3.63 -9.04
CA LEU A 15 -12.18 -3.71 -9.83
C LEU A 15 -11.65 -5.15 -9.98
N LEU A 16 -11.70 -5.94 -8.90
CA LEU A 16 -11.39 -7.38 -8.96
C LEU A 16 -12.47 -8.18 -9.71
N ARG A 17 -13.75 -7.79 -9.58
CA ARG A 17 -14.87 -8.45 -10.27
C ARG A 17 -14.87 -8.15 -11.77
N THR A 18 -14.50 -6.93 -12.19
CA THR A 18 -14.47 -6.56 -13.60
C THR A 18 -13.25 -7.09 -14.33
N ALA A 19 -12.11 -7.32 -13.67
CA ALA A 19 -10.92 -7.92 -14.26
C ALA A 19 -11.16 -9.39 -14.67
N THR A 20 -11.98 -10.13 -13.91
CA THR A 20 -12.34 -11.51 -14.23
C THR A 20 -13.32 -11.66 -15.40
N SER A 21 -14.03 -10.58 -15.78
CA SER A 21 -15.05 -10.63 -16.84
C SER A 21 -14.55 -10.26 -18.25
N ASN A 22 -13.33 -9.72 -18.41
CA ASN A 22 -12.87 -9.17 -19.69
C ASN A 22 -11.70 -9.93 -20.35
N GLY A 23 -11.36 -11.14 -19.91
CA GLY A 23 -10.36 -11.98 -20.60
C GLY A 23 -8.92 -11.42 -20.62
N ASP A 24 -8.64 -10.33 -19.91
CA ASP A 24 -7.29 -9.79 -19.76
C ASP A 24 -6.63 -10.47 -18.56
N SER A 25 -5.77 -11.44 -18.85
CA SER A 25 -5.15 -12.35 -17.87
C SER A 25 -3.97 -11.73 -17.12
N GLY A 26 -3.79 -10.40 -17.19
CA GLY A 26 -2.72 -9.68 -16.49
C GLY A 26 -3.09 -9.30 -15.06
N PRO A 27 -2.09 -9.12 -14.18
CA PRO A 27 -2.32 -8.64 -12.82
C PRO A 27 -2.92 -7.22 -12.83
N ILE A 28 -3.84 -6.96 -11.91
CA ILE A 28 -4.46 -5.63 -11.77
C ILE A 28 -3.38 -4.63 -11.33
N GLN A 29 -3.26 -3.52 -12.07
CA GLN A 29 -2.38 -2.41 -11.74
C GLN A 29 -3.21 -1.17 -11.39
N LEU A 30 -2.76 -0.39 -10.39
CA LEU A 30 -3.42 0.85 -9.99
C LEU A 30 -2.43 2.01 -10.03
N ASP A 31 -2.84 3.07 -10.70
CA ASP A 31 -2.16 4.38 -10.64
C ASP A 31 -2.55 5.14 -9.36
N ILE A 32 -1.94 6.30 -9.15
CA ILE A 32 -2.19 7.11 -7.96
C ILE A 32 -3.66 7.56 -7.84
N ASN A 33 -4.34 7.81 -8.94
CA ASN A 33 -5.74 8.23 -8.92
C ASN A 33 -6.66 7.08 -8.46
N ALA A 34 -6.37 5.86 -8.90
CA ALA A 34 -7.08 4.67 -8.45
C ALA A 34 -6.80 4.37 -6.97
N ILE A 35 -5.54 4.50 -6.53
CA ILE A 35 -5.15 4.35 -5.12
C ILE A 35 -5.90 5.35 -4.24
N GLN A 36 -5.99 6.62 -4.62
CA GLN A 36 -6.71 7.65 -3.86
C GLN A 36 -8.23 7.45 -3.77
N LYS A 37 -8.81 6.63 -4.65
CA LYS A 37 -10.22 6.23 -4.55
C LYS A 37 -10.46 5.16 -3.48
N ILE A 38 -9.43 4.37 -3.17
CA ILE A 38 -9.45 3.28 -2.19
C ILE A 38 -8.95 3.76 -0.83
N MET A 39 -7.77 4.40 -0.81
CA MET A 39 -7.07 4.82 0.39
C MET A 39 -7.50 6.21 0.87
N PRO A 40 -7.73 6.40 2.18
CA PRO A 40 -8.09 7.72 2.73
C PRO A 40 -6.90 8.67 2.84
N HIS A 41 -5.68 8.16 2.80
CA HIS A 41 -4.45 8.93 2.98
C HIS A 41 -4.25 9.96 1.86
N ARG A 42 -3.66 11.11 2.20
CA ARG A 42 -3.31 12.21 1.28
C ARG A 42 -1.94 12.76 1.65
N TYR A 43 -1.37 13.63 0.82
CA TYR A 43 -0.16 14.35 1.12
C TYR A 43 -0.24 15.03 2.51
N PRO A 44 0.80 14.97 3.34
CA PRO A 44 2.12 14.38 3.09
C PRO A 44 2.21 12.90 3.50
N PHE A 45 1.11 12.22 3.79
CA PHE A 45 1.08 10.89 4.40
C PHE A 45 0.59 9.76 3.47
N LEU A 46 0.40 10.02 2.19
CA LEU A 46 0.21 8.97 1.18
C LEU A 46 1.59 8.52 0.69
N LEU A 47 2.00 7.32 1.12
CA LEU A 47 3.38 6.82 0.96
C LEU A 47 3.49 5.68 -0.07
N ILE A 48 2.53 5.56 -0.98
CA ILE A 48 2.58 4.63 -2.12
C ILE A 48 2.24 5.38 -3.41
N ASP A 49 2.95 5.07 -4.49
CA ASP A 49 2.81 5.78 -5.77
C ASP A 49 2.10 4.95 -6.83
N ARG A 50 2.23 3.62 -6.78
CA ARG A 50 1.61 2.69 -7.73
C ARG A 50 1.46 1.31 -7.13
N ILE A 51 0.40 0.60 -7.50
CA ILE A 51 0.27 -0.86 -7.34
C ILE A 51 0.65 -1.50 -8.66
N LEU A 52 1.62 -2.40 -8.62
CA LEU A 52 2.14 -3.14 -9.78
C LEU A 52 1.38 -4.44 -10.02
N SER A 53 0.88 -5.06 -8.93
CA SER A 53 0.10 -6.29 -8.96
C SER A 53 -0.83 -6.32 -7.77
N LEU A 54 -2.10 -6.65 -8.01
CA LEU A 54 -3.11 -6.85 -6.99
C LEU A 54 -3.83 -8.17 -7.28
N GLU A 55 -3.70 -9.12 -6.37
CA GLU A 55 -4.26 -10.46 -6.42
C GLU A 55 -5.18 -10.69 -5.19
N ALA A 56 -5.78 -11.87 -5.06
CA ALA A 56 -6.71 -12.15 -3.96
C ALA A 56 -6.06 -12.09 -2.57
N ASP A 57 -4.79 -12.51 -2.47
CA ASP A 57 -4.04 -12.63 -1.20
C ASP A 57 -2.66 -11.94 -1.25
N ARG A 58 -2.33 -11.27 -2.35
CA ARG A 58 -1.02 -10.64 -2.54
C ARG A 58 -1.17 -9.28 -3.19
N VAL A 59 -0.31 -8.35 -2.77
CA VAL A 59 -0.18 -7.03 -3.40
C VAL A 59 1.29 -6.67 -3.53
N VAL A 60 1.62 -6.06 -4.67
CA VAL A 60 2.95 -5.48 -4.93
C VAL A 60 2.78 -4.02 -5.27
N GLY A 61 3.44 -3.15 -4.54
CA GLY A 61 3.40 -1.70 -4.77
C GLY A 61 4.78 -1.06 -4.73
N ILE A 62 4.85 0.19 -5.14
CA ILE A 62 6.08 0.98 -5.11
C ILE A 62 5.88 2.34 -4.46
N LYS A 63 6.97 2.86 -3.87
CA LYS A 63 7.15 4.26 -3.54
C LYS A 63 8.46 4.77 -4.13
N ASN A 64 8.41 5.90 -4.83
CA ASN A 64 9.60 6.65 -5.23
C ASN A 64 10.03 7.54 -4.07
N VAL A 65 11.23 7.32 -3.56
CA VAL A 65 11.76 8.12 -2.45
C VAL A 65 12.53 9.29 -3.04
N THR A 66 11.99 10.51 -2.89
CA THR A 66 12.62 11.72 -3.41
C THR A 66 13.06 12.64 -2.30
N ILE A 67 14.03 13.53 -2.57
CA ILE A 67 14.50 14.54 -1.60
C ILE A 67 13.38 15.54 -1.21
N ASN A 68 12.30 15.61 -1.99
CA ASN A 68 11.15 16.49 -1.73
C ASN A 68 10.20 15.96 -0.63
N GLU A 69 10.47 14.78 -0.08
CA GLU A 69 9.69 14.27 1.06
C GLU A 69 9.94 15.15 2.30
N PRO A 70 8.88 15.65 2.96
CA PRO A 70 9.02 16.62 4.05
C PRO A 70 9.82 16.12 5.26
N PHE A 71 9.85 14.80 5.48
CA PHE A 71 10.60 14.22 6.61
C PHE A 71 12.12 14.33 6.46
N PHE A 72 12.67 14.52 5.25
CA PHE A 72 14.12 14.67 5.06
C PHE A 72 14.66 15.99 5.57
N ALA A 73 13.82 17.01 5.76
CA ALA A 73 14.23 18.25 6.40
C ALA A 73 14.75 18.04 7.85
N GLY A 74 14.24 17.01 8.54
CA GLY A 74 14.59 16.71 9.91
C GLY A 74 15.32 15.37 10.13
N HIS A 75 15.25 14.44 9.17
CA HIS A 75 15.76 13.08 9.37
C HIS A 75 16.79 12.66 8.29
N PHE A 76 18.02 13.11 8.33
CA PHE A 76 18.66 14.08 9.22
C PHE A 76 19.30 15.20 8.40
N PRO A 77 19.44 16.44 8.90
CA PRO A 77 20.11 17.52 8.18
C PRO A 77 21.50 17.10 7.66
N GLY A 78 21.71 17.23 6.35
CA GLY A 78 22.96 16.81 5.69
C GLY A 78 23.15 15.29 5.52
N HIS A 79 22.25 14.45 6.06
CA HIS A 79 22.33 13.00 5.96
C HIS A 79 20.92 12.39 5.83
N PRO A 80 20.26 12.57 4.67
CA PRO A 80 18.86 12.14 4.50
C PRO A 80 18.74 10.61 4.47
N ILE A 81 17.96 10.09 5.42
CA ILE A 81 17.57 8.67 5.49
C ILE A 81 16.06 8.62 5.73
N MET A 82 15.34 7.80 4.98
CA MET A 82 13.91 7.62 5.21
C MET A 82 13.69 7.02 6.59
N PRO A 83 12.84 7.62 7.44
CA PRO A 83 12.51 7.05 8.74
C PRO A 83 12.01 5.61 8.59
N ALA A 84 12.61 4.68 9.32
CA ALA A 84 12.30 3.25 9.22
C ALA A 84 10.82 2.96 9.53
N VAL A 85 10.23 3.69 10.47
CA VAL A 85 8.81 3.59 10.82
C VAL A 85 7.90 3.99 9.66
N LEU A 86 8.33 4.91 8.77
CA LEU A 86 7.58 5.29 7.58
C LEU A 86 7.71 4.25 6.45
N ILE A 87 8.75 3.43 6.44
CA ILE A 87 8.82 2.26 5.55
C ILE A 87 7.73 1.25 5.95
N ILE A 88 7.55 1.01 7.25
CA ILE A 88 6.46 0.14 7.75
C ILE A 88 5.09 0.75 7.43
N GLU A 89 4.92 2.06 7.60
CA GLU A 89 3.66 2.73 7.24
C GLU A 89 3.36 2.59 5.74
N ALA A 90 4.33 2.85 4.87
CA ALA A 90 4.17 2.67 3.41
C ALA A 90 3.81 1.22 3.05
N MET A 91 4.46 0.26 3.71
CA MET A 91 4.17 -1.18 3.60
C MET A 91 2.71 -1.45 4.01
N ALA A 92 2.26 -0.89 5.14
CA ALA A 92 0.89 -1.05 5.60
C ALA A 92 -0.14 -0.41 4.65
N GLN A 93 0.17 0.74 4.07
CA GLN A 93 -0.71 1.37 3.08
C GLN A 93 -0.83 0.49 1.82
N CYS A 94 0.27 -0.11 1.36
CA CYS A 94 0.24 -1.08 0.26
C CYS A 94 -0.69 -2.27 0.59
N GLY A 95 -0.56 -2.86 1.78
CA GLY A 95 -1.47 -3.91 2.27
C GLY A 95 -2.91 -3.42 2.47
N GLY A 96 -3.08 -2.17 2.86
CA GLY A 96 -4.38 -1.52 3.01
C GLY A 96 -5.16 -1.44 1.69
N VAL A 97 -4.46 -1.24 0.56
CA VAL A 97 -5.09 -1.30 -0.77
C VAL A 97 -5.71 -2.67 -1.02
N LEU A 98 -4.98 -3.77 -0.71
CA LEU A 98 -5.51 -5.13 -0.83
C LEU A 98 -6.76 -5.30 0.03
N LEU A 99 -6.70 -4.92 1.32
CA LEU A 99 -7.82 -5.09 2.25
C LEU A 99 -9.04 -4.27 1.85
N LEU A 100 -8.85 -2.99 1.57
CA LEU A 100 -9.97 -2.09 1.26
C LEU A 100 -10.59 -2.38 -0.10
N ASN A 101 -9.84 -2.99 -1.02
CA ASN A 101 -10.37 -3.43 -2.31
C ASN A 101 -11.32 -4.65 -2.17
N THR A 102 -11.26 -5.38 -1.06
CA THR A 102 -12.13 -6.55 -0.80
C THR A 102 -13.43 -6.23 -0.08
N VAL A 103 -13.57 -5.01 0.45
CA VAL A 103 -14.75 -4.59 1.25
C VAL A 103 -15.70 -3.73 0.43
N GLU A 104 -16.97 -3.79 0.80
CA GLU A 104 -17.97 -2.87 0.28
C GLU A 104 -17.73 -1.47 0.86
N ARG A 105 -17.91 -0.43 0.02
CA ARG A 105 -17.76 0.98 0.38
C ARG A 105 -16.45 1.29 1.13
N PRO A 106 -15.27 1.08 0.49
CA PRO A 106 -13.96 1.29 1.14
C PRO A 106 -13.76 2.72 1.66
N LYS A 107 -14.45 3.71 1.08
CA LYS A 107 -14.40 5.11 1.53
C LYS A 107 -14.96 5.31 2.94
N ASP A 108 -15.85 4.41 3.38
CA ASP A 108 -16.47 4.42 4.71
C ASP A 108 -15.66 3.59 5.72
N LYS A 109 -14.50 3.09 5.31
CA LYS A 109 -13.66 2.22 6.13
C LYS A 109 -12.29 2.84 6.38
N LEU A 110 -11.69 2.48 7.51
CA LEU A 110 -10.30 2.76 7.86
C LEU A 110 -9.61 1.46 8.24
N VAL A 111 -8.31 1.42 8.08
CA VAL A 111 -7.48 0.30 8.53
C VAL A 111 -6.58 0.83 9.65
N TYR A 112 -6.73 0.27 10.85
CA TYR A 112 -5.92 0.65 12.00
C TYR A 112 -4.92 -0.44 12.34
N PHE A 113 -3.70 -0.05 12.65
CA PHE A 113 -2.74 -0.95 13.26
C PHE A 113 -3.24 -1.46 14.61
N MET A 114 -3.10 -2.77 14.82
CA MET A 114 -3.26 -3.42 16.12
C MET A 114 -1.91 -3.90 16.67
N GLY A 115 -0.95 -4.16 15.81
CA GLY A 115 0.38 -4.59 16.18
C GLY A 115 1.31 -4.71 14.99
N ILE A 116 2.60 -4.61 15.26
CA ILE A 116 3.70 -4.83 14.33
C ILE A 116 4.63 -5.82 15.00
N ASN A 117 4.83 -6.99 14.37
CA ASN A 117 5.67 -8.04 14.91
C ASN A 117 6.87 -8.29 13.98
N ASN A 118 7.97 -8.76 14.55
CA ASN A 118 9.14 -9.21 13.79
C ASN A 118 9.69 -8.15 12.83
N ALA A 119 9.50 -6.84 13.13
CA ALA A 119 10.02 -5.77 12.31
C ALA A 119 11.55 -5.78 12.33
N LYS A 120 12.16 -5.81 11.13
CA LYS A 120 13.60 -5.76 10.94
C LYS A 120 13.92 -4.76 9.85
N PHE A 121 14.94 -3.93 10.11
CA PHE A 121 15.49 -2.94 9.19
C PHE A 121 16.92 -3.33 8.89
N ARG A 122 17.24 -3.55 7.62
CA ARG A 122 18.51 -4.16 7.20
C ARG A 122 19.45 -3.18 6.52
N LYS A 123 18.89 -2.25 5.76
CA LYS A 123 19.65 -1.24 5.01
C LYS A 123 18.92 0.10 5.06
N PRO A 124 19.65 1.23 5.11
CA PRO A 124 19.03 2.55 5.02
C PRO A 124 18.46 2.80 3.62
N VAL A 125 17.32 3.49 3.58
CA VAL A 125 16.67 3.94 2.35
C VAL A 125 16.90 5.44 2.22
N ARG A 126 17.30 5.91 1.03
CA ARG A 126 17.75 7.28 0.76
C ARG A 126 16.99 7.92 -0.41
N PRO A 127 17.02 9.25 -0.54
CA PRO A 127 16.55 9.91 -1.75
C PRO A 127 17.20 9.34 -3.01
N GLY A 128 16.40 9.01 -4.00
CA GLY A 128 16.79 8.33 -5.24
C GLY A 128 16.44 6.85 -5.29
N ASP A 129 16.16 6.22 -4.13
CA ASP A 129 15.74 4.84 -4.08
C ASP A 129 14.27 4.69 -4.53
N GLN A 130 13.94 3.54 -5.12
CA GLN A 130 12.57 3.09 -5.29
C GLN A 130 12.32 1.90 -4.35
N LEU A 131 11.43 2.09 -3.38
CA LEU A 131 10.94 1.00 -2.54
C LEU A 131 9.92 0.17 -3.31
N ARG A 132 10.13 -1.13 -3.35
CA ARG A 132 9.18 -2.13 -3.82
C ARG A 132 8.67 -2.92 -2.61
N PHE A 133 7.36 -2.87 -2.41
CA PHE A 133 6.69 -3.62 -1.33
C PHE A 133 6.05 -4.87 -1.89
N GLU A 134 6.21 -5.98 -1.17
CA GLU A 134 5.49 -7.23 -1.42
C GLU A 134 4.79 -7.64 -0.13
N LEU A 135 3.47 -7.74 -0.16
CA LEU A 135 2.69 -8.18 0.98
C LEU A 135 1.85 -9.40 0.63
N THR A 136 1.80 -10.32 1.58
CA THR A 136 0.98 -11.53 1.50
C THR A 136 0.02 -11.57 2.67
N LEU A 137 -1.25 -11.79 2.39
CA LEU A 137 -2.30 -11.99 3.38
C LEU A 137 -2.15 -13.38 4.01
N LEU A 138 -1.76 -13.42 5.28
CA LEU A 138 -1.61 -14.69 6.03
C LEU A 138 -2.94 -15.14 6.63
N ARG A 139 -3.75 -14.19 7.08
CA ARG A 139 -5.04 -14.49 7.73
C ARG A 139 -5.96 -13.28 7.68
N LEU A 140 -7.21 -13.55 7.34
CA LEU A 140 -8.32 -12.60 7.50
C LEU A 140 -9.44 -13.31 8.26
N LYS A 141 -9.78 -12.80 9.45
CA LYS A 141 -10.89 -13.35 10.26
C LYS A 141 -11.74 -12.18 10.75
N SER A 142 -13.00 -12.17 10.31
CA SER A 142 -13.91 -11.03 10.58
C SER A 142 -13.29 -9.71 10.07
N ARG A 143 -12.89 -8.82 10.98
CA ARG A 143 -12.28 -7.52 10.65
C ARG A 143 -10.78 -7.46 10.93
N ILE A 144 -10.19 -8.55 11.43
CA ILE A 144 -8.77 -8.62 11.82
C ILE A 144 -7.98 -9.29 10.72
N CYS A 145 -6.94 -8.63 10.28
CA CYS A 145 -6.06 -9.04 9.22
C CYS A 145 -4.62 -9.19 9.74
N LYS A 146 -3.95 -10.27 9.32
CA LYS A 146 -2.50 -10.45 9.48
C LYS A 146 -1.86 -10.59 8.10
N MET A 147 -0.82 -9.78 7.85
CA MET A 147 -0.02 -9.82 6.63
C MET A 147 1.46 -9.96 6.95
N GLU A 148 2.20 -10.65 6.09
CA GLU A 148 3.65 -10.52 5.99
C GLU A 148 3.97 -9.47 4.95
N GLY A 149 4.91 -8.56 5.26
CA GLY A 149 5.37 -7.52 4.35
C GLY A 149 6.89 -7.50 4.24
N LYS A 150 7.38 -7.27 3.02
CA LYS A 150 8.79 -7.12 2.68
C LYS A 150 8.98 -5.90 1.81
N ALA A 151 10.03 -5.13 2.06
CA ALA A 151 10.42 -3.97 1.27
C ALA A 151 11.81 -4.17 0.68
N TYR A 152 11.94 -3.84 -0.60
CA TYR A 152 13.17 -4.03 -1.38
C TYR A 152 13.59 -2.72 -2.05
N VAL A 153 14.91 -2.54 -2.20
CA VAL A 153 15.54 -1.54 -3.08
C VAL A 153 16.53 -2.27 -3.96
N ASP A 154 16.43 -2.14 -5.27
CA ASP A 154 17.28 -2.80 -6.27
C ASP A 154 17.44 -4.32 -6.06
N GLY A 155 16.39 -4.97 -5.57
CA GLY A 155 16.34 -6.40 -5.27
C GLY A 155 16.85 -6.78 -3.87
N ASP A 156 17.48 -5.87 -3.14
CA ASP A 156 17.94 -6.09 -1.77
C ASP A 156 16.80 -5.91 -0.77
N LEU A 157 16.62 -6.86 0.15
CA LEU A 157 15.67 -6.75 1.25
C LEU A 157 16.15 -5.68 2.26
N VAL A 158 15.41 -4.57 2.35
CA VAL A 158 15.76 -3.45 3.24
C VAL A 158 14.95 -3.43 4.53
N ALA A 159 13.70 -3.92 4.49
CA ALA A 159 12.86 -4.06 5.69
C ALA A 159 11.86 -5.21 5.54
N GLU A 160 11.45 -5.78 6.67
CA GLU A 160 10.38 -6.77 6.75
C GLU A 160 9.60 -6.64 8.05
N ALA A 161 8.32 -7.01 8.05
CA ALA A 161 7.50 -7.06 9.25
C ALA A 161 6.26 -7.95 9.05
N GLU A 162 5.67 -8.39 10.17
CA GLU A 162 4.31 -8.89 10.21
C GLU A 162 3.39 -7.77 10.72
N LEU A 163 2.34 -7.49 9.98
CA LEU A 163 1.39 -6.41 10.26
C LEU A 163 0.06 -7.02 10.72
N LEU A 164 -0.39 -6.61 11.90
CA LEU A 164 -1.72 -6.93 12.39
C LEU A 164 -2.58 -5.68 12.33
N SER A 165 -3.71 -5.74 11.64
CA SER A 165 -4.58 -4.60 11.38
C SER A 165 -6.04 -4.96 11.58
N SER A 166 -6.87 -3.95 11.83
CA SER A 166 -8.33 -4.08 11.91
C SER A 166 -9.01 -3.11 10.97
N ILE A 167 -10.03 -3.58 10.26
CA ILE A 167 -10.92 -2.74 9.45
C ILE A 167 -12.01 -2.19 10.38
N VAL A 168 -12.15 -0.86 10.40
CA VAL A 168 -13.15 -0.16 11.22
C VAL A 168 -14.02 0.75 10.37
N GLU A 169 -15.24 1.04 10.83
CA GLU A 169 -16.09 2.05 10.20
C GLU A 169 -15.47 3.44 10.40
N ARG A 170 -15.48 4.25 9.36
CA ARG A 170 -15.15 5.66 9.48
C ARG A 170 -16.35 6.36 10.12
N SER A 171 -16.21 6.77 11.37
CA SER A 171 -17.24 7.60 12.02
C SER A 171 -17.38 8.91 11.26
N PRO A 172 -18.62 9.43 11.14
CA PRO A 172 -18.88 10.71 10.50
C PRO A 172 -18.16 11.88 11.18
#